data_57c694c5cb6382af36f52a1682ddf741
#
_entry.id   57c694c5cb6382af36f52a1682ddf741
#
_cell.length_a   1.000
_cell.length_b   1.000
_cell.length_c   1.000
_cell.angle_alpha   90.00
_cell.angle_beta   90.00
_cell.angle_gamma   90.00
#
_symmetry.space_group_name_H-M   'P 1'
#
loop_
_entity.id
_entity.type
_entity.pdbx_description
1 polymer ?
#
loop_
_entity_poly.entity_id
_entity_poly.type
_entity_poly.pdbx_seq_one_letter_code
_entity_poly.pdbx_strand_id
1 'polypeptide(L)'
;MIRPLRNLVSVLASRSRLPQIEVALGAGADALVVRVLEPLLPPDVELLREFAARHGVRIYLQPGGPETASPMLEADETDLYYALPEFDLRIQFSPTEFTQVNPAVNSLLVRRALALLDPQPGERIADMFCGVGNFTLAIARSGATVLGVEGSEALVRRAALNAELNGLAASVSF
;
A
#
# COMPACT_ATOMS: atom_id res chain seq x y z
N MET A 1 5.42 12.03 -14.04
CA MET A 1 4.11 12.19 -13.37
C MET A 1 3.82 13.64 -12.96
N ILE A 2 4.70 14.39 -12.25
CA ILE A 2 4.39 15.72 -11.66
C ILE A 2 3.88 16.75 -12.69
N ARG A 3 4.55 16.92 -13.84
CA ARG A 3 4.11 17.91 -14.85
C ARG A 3 2.72 17.61 -15.42
N PRO A 4 2.41 16.39 -15.90
CA PRO A 4 1.06 16.05 -16.35
C PRO A 4 0.00 16.28 -15.26
N LEU A 5 0.28 15.89 -14.01
CA LEU A 5 -0.64 16.08 -12.90
C LEU A 5 -0.91 17.57 -12.61
N ARG A 6 0.13 18.41 -12.66
CA ARG A 6 -0.01 19.87 -12.52
C ARG A 6 -0.92 20.46 -13.62
N ASN A 7 -0.74 20.00 -14.87
CA ASN A 7 -1.58 20.44 -15.99
C ASN A 7 -3.03 20.01 -15.79
N LEU A 8 -3.27 18.76 -15.37
CA LEU A 8 -4.61 18.29 -15.03
C LEU A 8 -5.26 19.20 -13.97
N VAL A 9 -4.59 19.36 -12.82
CA VAL A 9 -5.14 20.18 -11.71
C VAL A 9 -5.45 21.60 -12.17
N SER A 10 -4.66 22.20 -13.06
CA SER A 10 -4.88 23.57 -13.53
C SER A 10 -6.17 23.76 -14.32
N VAL A 11 -6.69 22.72 -14.94
CA VAL A 11 -7.92 22.77 -15.77
C VAL A 11 -9.17 22.28 -15.03
N LEU A 12 -9.03 21.64 -13.87
CA LEU A 12 -10.16 21.20 -13.06
C LEU A 12 -10.94 22.41 -12.51
N ALA A 13 -12.25 22.39 -12.66
CA ALA A 13 -13.15 23.41 -12.08
C ALA A 13 -13.14 23.32 -10.54
N SER A 14 -13.04 22.11 -9.99
CA SER A 14 -13.01 21.83 -8.56
C SER A 14 -11.62 22.00 -7.92
N ARG A 15 -10.60 22.53 -8.63
CA ARG A 15 -9.20 22.57 -8.16
C ARG A 15 -8.97 23.21 -6.78
N SER A 16 -9.79 24.22 -6.42
CA SER A 16 -9.71 24.89 -5.11
C SER A 16 -10.22 24.00 -3.95
N ARG A 17 -10.85 22.88 -4.27
CA ARG A 17 -11.42 21.91 -3.32
C ARG A 17 -10.66 20.59 -3.29
N LEU A 18 -9.49 20.56 -3.95
CA LEU A 18 -8.57 19.42 -3.99
C LEU A 18 -7.28 19.79 -3.24
N PRO A 19 -7.28 19.72 -1.90
CA PRO A 19 -6.15 20.20 -1.10
C PRO A 19 -4.90 19.32 -1.24
N GLN A 20 -5.06 18.04 -1.64
CA GLN A 20 -3.97 17.08 -1.63
C GLN A 20 -4.18 16.02 -2.71
N ILE A 21 -3.09 15.60 -3.31
CA ILE A 21 -3.00 14.37 -4.12
C ILE A 21 -1.80 13.59 -3.62
N GLU A 22 -2.05 12.37 -3.18
CA GLU A 22 -1.00 11.41 -2.81
C GLU A 22 -0.74 10.46 -3.97
N VAL A 23 0.50 9.99 -4.08
CA VAL A 23 0.91 9.03 -5.09
C VAL A 23 1.37 7.77 -4.39
N ALA A 24 0.68 6.67 -4.62
CA ALA A 24 1.07 5.35 -4.14
C ALA A 24 1.65 4.54 -5.32
N LEU A 25 2.89 4.08 -5.18
CA LEU A 25 3.60 3.34 -6.21
C LEU A 25 3.62 1.86 -5.88
N GLY A 26 3.04 1.05 -6.75
CA GLY A 26 3.06 -0.41 -6.66
C GLY A 26 3.85 -1.06 -7.80
N ALA A 27 4.20 -2.32 -7.65
CA ALA A 27 4.96 -3.06 -8.68
C ALA A 27 4.13 -3.36 -9.95
N GLY A 28 2.80 -3.34 -9.86
CA GLY A 28 1.90 -3.65 -10.98
C GLY A 28 1.03 -2.49 -11.43
N ALA A 29 0.87 -1.47 -10.59
CA ALA A 29 0.09 -0.28 -10.87
C ALA A 29 0.43 0.84 -9.90
N ASP A 30 0.25 2.07 -10.37
CA ASP A 30 0.32 3.26 -9.54
C ASP A 30 -1.08 3.77 -9.22
N ALA A 31 -1.25 4.40 -8.06
CA ALA A 31 -2.50 5.04 -7.68
C ALA A 31 -2.29 6.50 -7.28
N LEU A 32 -3.30 7.32 -7.59
CA LEU A 32 -3.43 8.69 -7.11
C LEU A 32 -4.59 8.74 -6.12
N VAL A 33 -4.34 9.14 -4.89
CA VAL A 33 -5.39 9.43 -3.91
C VAL A 33 -5.67 10.92 -3.95
N VAL A 34 -6.82 11.29 -4.48
CA VAL A 34 -7.25 12.68 -4.62
C VAL A 34 -8.16 13.02 -3.45
N ARG A 35 -7.69 13.88 -2.55
CA ARG A 35 -8.53 14.38 -1.47
C ARG A 35 -9.51 15.39 -2.03
N VAL A 36 -10.79 15.17 -1.77
CA VAL A 36 -11.89 16.00 -2.25
C VAL A 36 -12.68 16.56 -1.07
N LEU A 37 -12.82 17.87 -0.97
CA LEU A 37 -13.60 18.52 0.10
C LEU A 37 -15.10 18.52 -0.21
N GLU A 38 -15.45 18.36 -1.48
CA GLU A 38 -16.83 18.28 -1.97
C GLU A 38 -16.87 17.32 -3.16
N PRO A 39 -18.03 16.77 -3.51
CA PRO A 39 -18.19 15.93 -4.69
C PRO A 39 -17.67 16.63 -5.96
N LEU A 40 -16.97 15.90 -6.79
CA LEU A 40 -16.45 16.39 -8.06
C LEU A 40 -17.59 16.71 -9.03
N LEU A 41 -17.38 17.73 -9.84
CA LEU A 41 -18.28 18.03 -10.95
C LEU A 41 -18.12 16.97 -12.07
N PRO A 42 -19.21 16.61 -12.79
CA PRO A 42 -19.13 15.61 -13.85
C PRO A 42 -18.03 15.86 -14.89
N PRO A 43 -17.75 17.09 -15.37
CA PRO A 43 -16.62 17.34 -16.27
C PRO A 43 -15.26 17.03 -15.67
N ASP A 44 -15.08 17.25 -14.37
CA ASP A 44 -13.81 16.95 -13.67
C ASP A 44 -13.59 15.44 -13.52
N VAL A 45 -14.67 14.68 -13.32
CA VAL A 45 -14.63 13.21 -13.30
C VAL A 45 -14.12 12.66 -14.64
N GLU A 46 -14.60 13.21 -15.76
CA GLU A 46 -14.15 12.79 -17.09
C GLU A 46 -12.68 13.14 -17.33
N LEU A 47 -12.24 14.34 -16.94
CA LEU A 47 -10.82 14.71 -17.04
C LEU A 47 -9.91 13.79 -16.23
N LEU A 48 -10.33 13.42 -15.02
CA LEU A 48 -9.61 12.46 -14.18
C LEU A 48 -9.60 11.07 -14.82
N ARG A 49 -10.72 10.60 -15.40
CA ARG A 49 -10.82 9.32 -16.10
C ARG A 49 -9.88 9.26 -17.32
N GLU A 50 -9.90 10.31 -18.14
CA GLU A 50 -8.99 10.41 -19.28
C GLU A 50 -7.52 10.41 -18.86
N PHE A 51 -7.22 11.12 -17.77
CA PHE A 51 -5.88 11.13 -17.21
C PHE A 51 -5.44 9.76 -16.73
N ALA A 52 -6.31 9.06 -15.99
CA ALA A 52 -6.08 7.71 -15.51
C ALA A 52 -5.76 6.74 -16.66
N ALA A 53 -6.60 6.75 -17.69
CA ALA A 53 -6.43 5.91 -18.88
C ALA A 53 -5.13 6.24 -19.64
N ARG A 54 -4.82 7.53 -19.82
CA ARG A 54 -3.62 7.99 -20.56
C ARG A 54 -2.32 7.63 -19.85
N HIS A 55 -2.31 7.66 -18.53
CA HIS A 55 -1.09 7.47 -17.72
C HIS A 55 -1.00 6.09 -17.06
N GLY A 56 -2.01 5.23 -17.23
CA GLY A 56 -2.04 3.90 -16.63
C GLY A 56 -2.07 3.93 -15.11
N VAL A 57 -2.70 4.98 -14.52
CA VAL A 57 -2.81 5.14 -13.06
C VAL A 57 -4.24 4.92 -12.62
N ARG A 58 -4.42 4.46 -11.39
CA ARG A 58 -5.72 4.34 -10.73
C ARG A 58 -6.01 5.58 -9.92
N ILE A 59 -7.27 5.98 -9.85
CA ILE A 59 -7.67 7.16 -9.08
C ILE A 59 -8.60 6.73 -7.96
N TYR A 60 -8.23 7.14 -6.75
CA TYR A 60 -9.02 7.01 -5.54
C TYR A 60 -9.48 8.39 -5.11
N LEU A 61 -10.73 8.50 -4.69
CA LEU A 61 -11.28 9.73 -4.10
C LEU A 61 -11.35 9.56 -2.59
N GLN A 62 -10.88 10.58 -1.86
CA GLN A 62 -10.84 10.60 -0.41
C GLN A 62 -11.59 11.80 0.12
N PRO A 63 -12.88 11.67 0.50
CA PRO A 63 -13.66 12.77 1.02
C PRO A 63 -13.39 13.12 2.50
N GLY A 64 -12.80 12.20 3.26
CA GLY A 64 -12.54 12.36 4.70
C GLY A 64 -11.16 11.87 5.11
N GLY A 65 -11.09 11.04 6.15
CA GLY A 65 -9.86 10.37 6.59
C GLY A 65 -9.36 9.30 5.60
N PRO A 66 -8.17 8.73 5.82
CA PRO A 66 -7.59 7.71 4.94
C PRO A 66 -8.52 6.53 4.66
N GLU A 67 -9.33 6.15 5.63
CA GLU A 67 -10.30 5.05 5.57
C GLU A 67 -11.47 5.31 4.61
N THR A 68 -11.67 6.56 4.19
CA THR A 68 -12.73 6.95 3.25
C THR A 68 -12.29 6.88 1.79
N ALA A 69 -11.01 6.59 1.54
CA ALA A 69 -10.50 6.48 0.18
C ALA A 69 -11.15 5.29 -0.54
N SER A 70 -11.77 5.57 -1.68
CA SER A 70 -12.41 4.55 -2.51
C SER A 70 -12.01 4.73 -3.98
N PRO A 71 -11.94 3.64 -4.76
CA PRO A 71 -11.66 3.75 -6.18
C PRO A 71 -12.71 4.60 -6.90
N MET A 72 -12.27 5.46 -7.80
CA MET A 72 -13.18 6.27 -8.61
C MET A 72 -13.94 5.41 -9.63
N LEU A 73 -13.33 4.31 -10.09
CA LEU A 73 -13.93 3.32 -10.99
C LEU A 73 -13.84 1.94 -10.32
N GLU A 74 -14.87 1.11 -10.45
CA GLU A 74 -14.86 -0.26 -9.94
C GLU A 74 -13.66 -1.08 -10.49
N ALA A 75 -13.26 -0.83 -11.73
CA ALA A 75 -12.10 -1.47 -12.35
C ALA A 75 -10.76 -1.10 -11.68
N ASP A 76 -10.75 -0.04 -10.86
CA ASP A 76 -9.57 0.41 -10.11
C ASP A 76 -9.43 -0.31 -8.76
N GLU A 77 -10.42 -1.12 -8.37
CA GLU A 77 -10.42 -1.89 -7.12
C GLU A 77 -9.46 -3.07 -7.23
N THR A 78 -8.18 -2.78 -7.16
CA THR A 78 -7.14 -3.80 -7.06
C THR A 78 -6.09 -3.34 -6.07
N ASP A 79 -5.70 -4.27 -5.20
CA ASP A 79 -4.62 -4.01 -4.27
C ASP A 79 -3.30 -3.70 -4.99
N LEU A 80 -2.65 -2.65 -4.54
CA LEU A 80 -1.27 -2.40 -4.91
C LEU A 80 -0.39 -3.43 -4.22
N TYR A 81 0.79 -3.69 -4.76
CA TYR A 81 1.75 -4.55 -4.09
C TYR A 81 3.19 -4.11 -4.35
N TYR A 82 4.07 -4.49 -3.46
CA TYR A 82 5.51 -4.52 -3.69
C TYR A 82 6.06 -5.92 -3.41
N ALA A 83 7.26 -6.18 -3.90
CA ALA A 83 7.91 -7.48 -3.71
C ALA A 83 9.17 -7.33 -2.86
N LEU A 84 9.47 -8.37 -2.08
CA LEU A 84 10.76 -8.62 -1.45
C LEU A 84 11.31 -9.92 -2.05
N PRO A 85 11.95 -9.86 -3.24
CA PRO A 85 12.30 -11.07 -4.00
C PRO A 85 13.26 -12.01 -3.27
N GLU A 86 14.15 -11.47 -2.45
CA GLU A 86 15.09 -12.25 -1.64
C GLU A 86 14.39 -13.20 -0.66
N PHE A 87 13.18 -12.86 -0.23
CA PHE A 87 12.36 -13.62 0.70
C PHE A 87 11.18 -14.30 0.02
N ASP A 88 11.08 -14.23 -1.30
CA ASP A 88 9.92 -14.71 -2.06
C ASP A 88 8.60 -14.21 -1.47
N LEU A 89 8.50 -12.89 -1.26
CA LEU A 89 7.33 -12.24 -0.68
C LEU A 89 6.74 -11.22 -1.64
N ARG A 90 5.40 -11.24 -1.67
CA ARG A 90 4.57 -10.22 -2.29
C ARG A 90 3.67 -9.61 -1.21
N ILE A 91 3.81 -8.32 -0.97
CA ILE A 91 3.08 -7.60 0.07
C ILE A 91 2.06 -6.68 -0.59
N GLN A 92 0.80 -6.97 -0.39
CA GLN A 92 -0.31 -6.10 -0.82
C GLN A 92 -0.55 -4.98 0.17
N PHE A 93 -0.97 -3.82 -0.35
CA PHE A 93 -1.29 -2.66 0.45
C PHE A 93 -2.36 -1.79 -0.23
N SER A 94 -3.11 -1.03 0.56
CA SER A 94 -4.03 0.00 0.06
C SER A 94 -3.27 1.31 -0.20
N PRO A 95 -3.71 2.15 -1.15
CA PRO A 95 -3.03 3.40 -1.48
C PRO A 95 -2.80 4.36 -0.32
N THR A 96 -3.59 4.24 0.76
CA THR A 96 -3.49 5.07 1.97
C THR A 96 -2.75 4.40 3.12
N GLU A 97 -2.33 3.14 2.95
CA GLU A 97 -1.54 2.42 3.96
C GLU A 97 -0.05 2.79 3.87
N PHE A 98 0.59 2.89 5.03
CA PHE A 98 2.02 3.19 5.07
C PHE A 98 2.84 2.04 4.47
N THR A 99 3.72 2.38 3.54
CA THR A 99 4.74 1.48 3.00
C THR A 99 6.09 2.19 2.92
N GLN A 100 7.18 1.42 2.88
CA GLN A 100 8.52 1.96 2.66
C GLN A 100 8.64 2.38 1.19
N VAL A 101 8.65 3.70 0.96
CA VAL A 101 8.59 4.30 -0.39
C VAL A 101 9.81 3.99 -1.28
N ASN A 102 10.93 3.57 -0.70
CA ASN A 102 12.12 3.16 -1.45
C ASN A 102 12.29 1.64 -1.37
N PRO A 103 11.95 0.88 -2.43
CA PRO A 103 12.02 -0.58 -2.40
C PRO A 103 13.43 -1.14 -2.14
N ALA A 104 14.47 -0.47 -2.66
CA ALA A 104 15.86 -0.90 -2.47
C ALA A 104 16.28 -0.75 -0.99
N VAL A 105 15.91 0.38 -0.38
CA VAL A 105 16.15 0.61 1.05
C VAL A 105 15.33 -0.35 1.89
N ASN A 106 14.06 -0.60 1.55
CA ASN A 106 13.23 -1.57 2.26
C ASN A 106 13.87 -2.97 2.26
N SER A 107 14.25 -3.47 1.10
CA SER A 107 14.94 -4.77 0.97
C SER A 107 16.21 -4.84 1.81
N LEU A 108 17.02 -3.76 1.81
CA LEU A 108 18.23 -3.68 2.63
C LEU A 108 17.91 -3.69 4.13
N LEU A 109 16.88 -2.96 4.56
CA LEU A 109 16.45 -2.91 5.96
C LEU A 109 15.99 -4.30 6.44
N VAL A 110 15.13 -4.97 5.66
CA VAL A 110 14.64 -6.32 5.99
C VAL A 110 15.81 -7.30 6.08
N ARG A 111 16.69 -7.32 5.06
CA ARG A 111 17.89 -8.16 5.07
C ARG A 111 18.75 -7.91 6.30
N ARG A 112 19.00 -6.65 6.64
CA ARG A 112 19.83 -6.29 7.78
C ARG A 112 19.20 -6.69 9.10
N ALA A 113 17.89 -6.50 9.24
CA ALA A 113 17.16 -6.92 10.42
C ALA A 113 17.22 -8.43 10.62
N LEU A 114 16.98 -9.22 9.58
CA LEU A 114 17.07 -10.68 9.66
C LEU A 114 18.49 -11.15 9.95
N ALA A 115 19.51 -10.53 9.33
CA ALA A 115 20.91 -10.88 9.60
C ALA A 115 21.35 -10.59 11.05
N LEU A 116 20.75 -9.59 11.70
CA LEU A 116 21.02 -9.26 13.10
C LEU A 116 20.19 -10.08 14.08
N LEU A 117 18.95 -10.39 13.72
CA LEU A 117 18.04 -11.20 14.53
C LEU A 117 18.42 -12.68 14.47
N ASP A 118 18.95 -13.13 13.33
CA ASP A 118 19.33 -14.52 13.02
C ASP A 118 18.25 -15.54 13.41
N PRO A 119 16.99 -15.37 12.91
CA PRO A 119 15.87 -16.17 13.36
C PRO A 119 16.02 -17.63 12.96
N GLN A 120 15.85 -18.53 13.95
CA GLN A 120 15.99 -19.98 13.74
C GLN A 120 14.64 -20.67 13.63
N PRO A 121 14.55 -21.81 12.90
CA PRO A 121 13.34 -22.62 12.86
C PRO A 121 12.87 -23.03 14.26
N GLY A 122 11.56 -22.86 14.53
CA GLY A 122 10.95 -23.21 15.80
C GLY A 122 11.03 -22.10 16.88
N GLU A 123 11.77 -21.03 16.64
CA GLU A 123 11.74 -19.87 17.54
C GLU A 123 10.37 -19.17 17.51
N ARG A 124 10.08 -18.46 18.60
CA ARG A 124 8.91 -17.59 18.72
C ARG A 124 9.35 -16.13 18.82
N ILE A 125 8.95 -15.33 17.86
CA ILE A 125 9.39 -13.95 17.70
C ILE A 125 8.16 -13.03 17.69
N ALA A 126 8.24 -11.88 18.35
CA ALA A 126 7.21 -10.83 18.26
C ALA A 126 7.73 -9.67 17.39
N ASP A 127 6.92 -9.27 16.41
CA ASP A 127 7.13 -8.09 15.58
C ASP A 127 6.17 -7.00 16.05
N MET A 128 6.70 -6.01 16.76
CA MET A 128 5.91 -4.91 17.32
C MET A 128 5.75 -3.81 16.29
N PHE A 129 4.50 -3.35 16.11
CA PHE A 129 4.11 -2.39 15.06
C PHE A 129 4.29 -2.96 13.65
N CYS A 130 3.80 -4.17 13.44
CA CYS A 130 4.07 -4.97 12.23
C CYS A 130 3.49 -4.38 10.93
N GLY A 131 2.54 -3.44 11.01
CA GLY A 131 1.89 -2.85 9.84
C GLY A 131 1.24 -3.90 8.94
N VAL A 132 1.57 -3.86 7.65
CA VAL A 132 1.10 -4.83 6.64
C VAL A 132 1.87 -6.17 6.64
N GLY A 133 2.78 -6.38 7.62
CA GLY A 133 3.54 -7.61 7.78
C GLY A 133 4.92 -7.64 7.11
N ASN A 134 5.51 -6.47 6.81
CA ASN A 134 6.78 -6.35 6.06
C ASN A 134 7.95 -7.16 6.68
N PHE A 135 8.14 -7.06 8.00
CA PHE A 135 9.16 -7.84 8.72
C PHE A 135 8.62 -9.17 9.19
N THR A 136 7.39 -9.22 9.70
CA THR A 136 6.72 -10.43 10.17
C THR A 136 6.84 -11.59 9.19
N LEU A 137 6.48 -11.35 7.92
CA LEU A 137 6.48 -12.39 6.90
C LEU A 137 7.90 -12.80 6.49
N ALA A 138 8.83 -11.85 6.45
CA ALA A 138 10.23 -12.14 6.15
C ALA A 138 10.86 -12.98 7.27
N ILE A 139 10.58 -12.70 8.54
CA ILE A 139 11.01 -13.49 9.68
C ILE A 139 10.40 -14.90 9.61
N ALA A 140 9.11 -15.03 9.30
CA ALA A 140 8.43 -16.31 9.21
C ALA A 140 9.01 -17.24 8.12
N ARG A 141 9.64 -16.70 7.08
CA ARG A 141 10.37 -17.48 6.05
C ARG A 141 11.55 -18.27 6.61
N SER A 142 12.09 -17.89 7.76
CA SER A 142 13.16 -18.67 8.43
C SER A 142 12.66 -19.97 9.09
N GLY A 143 11.34 -20.17 9.19
CA GLY A 143 10.73 -21.26 9.95
C GLY A 143 10.43 -20.91 11.41
N ALA A 144 10.62 -19.66 11.81
CA ALA A 144 10.15 -19.14 13.10
C ALA A 144 8.63 -18.96 13.10
N THR A 145 8.01 -19.04 14.29
CA THR A 145 6.62 -18.65 14.53
C THR A 145 6.59 -17.19 14.95
N VAL A 146 5.84 -16.34 14.24
CA VAL A 146 5.88 -14.91 14.49
C VAL A 146 4.50 -14.39 14.95
N LEU A 147 4.52 -13.58 16.02
CA LEU A 147 3.38 -12.79 16.46
C LEU A 147 3.57 -11.35 15.97
N GLY A 148 2.77 -10.92 15.00
CA GLY A 148 2.67 -9.52 14.60
C GLY A 148 1.72 -8.77 15.54
N VAL A 149 2.16 -7.63 16.07
CA VAL A 149 1.35 -6.77 16.93
C VAL A 149 1.17 -5.42 16.24
N GLU A 150 -0.08 -5.03 16.02
CA GLU A 150 -0.44 -3.79 15.33
C GLU A 150 -1.70 -3.19 15.97
N GLY A 151 -1.73 -1.86 16.09
CA GLY A 151 -2.86 -1.15 16.72
C GLY A 151 -4.04 -0.91 15.77
N SER A 152 -3.82 -0.99 14.46
CA SER A 152 -4.86 -0.79 13.45
C SER A 152 -5.47 -2.12 13.02
N GLU A 153 -6.75 -2.31 13.31
CA GLU A 153 -7.48 -3.52 12.88
C GLU A 153 -7.46 -3.71 11.34
N ALA A 154 -7.46 -2.61 10.58
CA ALA A 154 -7.37 -2.67 9.12
C ALA A 154 -6.00 -3.22 8.66
N LEU A 155 -4.90 -2.78 9.30
CA LEU A 155 -3.56 -3.29 9.00
C LEU A 155 -3.38 -4.73 9.46
N VAL A 156 -3.97 -5.12 10.61
CA VAL A 156 -4.00 -6.53 11.08
C VAL A 156 -4.66 -7.42 10.02
N ARG A 157 -5.84 -7.03 9.52
CA ARG A 157 -6.51 -7.77 8.44
C ARG A 157 -5.65 -7.85 7.18
N ARG A 158 -5.00 -6.75 6.80
CA ARG A 158 -4.10 -6.71 5.64
C ARG A 158 -2.89 -7.64 5.83
N ALA A 159 -2.28 -7.64 7.01
CA ALA A 159 -1.17 -8.52 7.33
C ALA A 159 -1.56 -10.00 7.26
N ALA A 160 -2.75 -10.36 7.76
CA ALA A 160 -3.29 -11.72 7.66
C ALA A 160 -3.51 -12.15 6.20
N LEU A 161 -4.11 -11.29 5.37
CA LEU A 161 -4.25 -11.55 3.93
C LEU A 161 -2.89 -11.71 3.23
N ASN A 162 -1.91 -10.90 3.60
CA ASN A 162 -0.55 -11.03 3.09
C ASN A 162 0.10 -12.35 3.51
N ALA A 163 -0.17 -12.82 4.74
CA ALA A 163 0.30 -14.13 5.20
C ALA A 163 -0.30 -15.28 4.38
N GLU A 164 -1.60 -15.22 4.11
CA GLU A 164 -2.29 -16.20 3.26
C GLU A 164 -1.74 -16.19 1.82
N LEU A 165 -1.60 -15.01 1.22
CA LEU A 165 -1.05 -14.82 -0.12
C LEU A 165 0.34 -15.44 -0.29
N ASN A 166 1.16 -15.39 0.77
CA ASN A 166 2.53 -15.90 0.77
C ASN A 166 2.66 -17.33 1.34
N GLY A 167 1.55 -17.99 1.67
CA GLY A 167 1.57 -19.36 2.23
C GLY A 167 2.16 -19.45 3.64
N LEU A 168 2.10 -18.37 4.42
CA LEU A 168 2.69 -18.25 5.76
C LEU A 168 1.64 -18.20 6.89
N ALA A 169 0.36 -18.33 6.59
CA ALA A 169 -0.72 -18.22 7.58
C ALA A 169 -0.57 -19.19 8.77
N ALA A 170 0.06 -20.34 8.58
CA ALA A 170 0.32 -21.29 9.66
C ALA A 170 1.51 -20.90 10.58
N SER A 171 2.37 -19.99 10.12
CA SER A 171 3.59 -19.58 10.83
C SER A 171 3.46 -18.22 11.51
N VAL A 172 2.36 -17.50 11.28
CA VAL A 172 2.15 -16.15 11.82
C VAL A 172 0.78 -16.03 12.50
N SER A 173 0.70 -15.13 13.46
CA SER A 173 -0.54 -14.67 14.08
C SER A 173 -0.49 -13.16 14.30
N PHE A 174 -1.65 -12.50 14.35
CA PHE A 174 -1.76 -11.06 14.53
C PHE A 174 -2.77 -10.71 15.62
#